data_5aa69250dfabda83c9e447b7710221fe
#
_entry.id   5aa69250dfabda83c9e447b7710221fe
#
_cell.length_a   1.000
_cell.length_b   1.000
_cell.length_c   1.000
_cell.angle_alpha   90.00
_cell.angle_beta   90.00
_cell.angle_gamma   90.00
#
_symmetry.space_group_name_H-M   'P 1'
#
loop_
_entity.id
_entity.type
_entity.pdbx_description
1 polymer ?
#
loop_
_entity_poly.entity_id
_entity_poly.type
_entity_poly.pdbx_seq_one_letter_code
_entity_poly.pdbx_strand_id
1 'polypeptide(L)'
;MKSLRICAALLTAALAVPAFGQVAVYIGTPPPPLRYEVRGPIPSPGFAWVDGYWAPYGHRYRWVAGRWQRPPYEGAYWNHPHYDHYREGWQLHEGHWDHENHDNGHWRQ
;
A
#
# COMPACT_ATOMS: atom_id res chain seq x y z
N MET A 1 -20.70 5.50 57.28
CA MET A 1 -20.71 5.52 56.76
C MET A 1 -20.58 5.69 55.79
N LYS A 2 -20.51 5.77 55.26
CA LYS A 2 -20.47 5.96 54.42
C LYS A 2 -20.02 5.70 53.41
N SER A 3 -19.91 5.63 52.92
CA SER A 3 -19.69 5.37 52.02
C SER A 3 -19.35 5.60 50.95
N LEU A 4 -19.19 5.57 50.45
CA LEU A 4 -18.93 5.78 49.42
C LEU A 4 -18.64 5.34 48.42
N ARG A 5 -18.82 5.32 47.91
CA ARG A 5 -18.71 4.95 47.03
C ARG A 5 -18.26 5.20 45.97
N ILE A 6 -17.99 5.17 45.46
CA ILE A 6 -17.62 5.40 44.51
C ILE A 6 -17.43 5.02 43.46
N CYS A 7 -17.53 4.92 42.95
CA CYS A 7 -17.54 4.68 41.97
C CYS A 7 -16.86 4.73 41.01
N ALA A 8 -16.65 4.51 40.65
CA ALA A 8 -16.03 4.50 39.81
C ALA A 8 -16.11 4.49 38.64
N ALA A 9 -16.21 4.62 38.23
CA ALA A 9 -16.37 4.75 37.14
C ALA A 9 -15.70 4.47 36.13
N LEU A 10 -15.48 4.40 35.79
CA LEU A 10 -15.06 4.17 34.86
C LEU A 10 -14.81 4.36 33.78
N LEU A 11 -14.73 4.41 33.30
CA LEU A 11 -14.60 4.63 32.30
C LEU A 11 -14.15 4.18 31.33
N THR A 12 -14.16 3.99 30.97
CA THR A 12 -13.87 3.57 30.08
C THR A 12 -13.67 3.84 29.03
N ALA A 13 -13.62 3.93 28.60
CA ALA A 13 -13.58 4.15 27.67
C ALA A 13 -13.06 4.28 26.70
N ALA A 14 -12.93 4.39 26.30
CA ALA A 14 -12.57 4.71 25.43
C ALA A 14 -12.09 4.27 24.44
N LEU A 15 -11.97 3.92 24.10
CA LEU A 15 -11.58 3.52 23.25
C LEU A 15 -11.75 3.75 22.10
N ALA A 16 -12.04 4.09 21.82
CA ALA A 16 -12.42 4.49 20.83
C ALA A 16 -11.46 4.69 19.93
N VAL A 17 -11.11 4.03 19.40
CA VAL A 17 -10.20 4.18 18.57
C VAL A 17 -10.65 4.49 17.38
N PRO A 18 -10.44 5.31 16.80
CA PRO A 18 -10.90 5.74 15.69
C PRO A 18 -10.39 5.05 14.71
N ALA A 19 -10.96 4.76 14.08
CA ALA A 19 -10.56 4.13 13.21
C ALA A 19 -10.18 4.83 12.21
N PHE A 20 -9.78 5.45 12.00
CA PHE A 20 -9.63 6.04 10.92
C PHE A 20 -8.46 5.90 10.35
N GLY A 21 -7.89 5.68 10.33
CA GLY A 21 -6.88 5.59 9.75
C GLY A 21 -6.80 5.79 8.39
N GLN A 22 -7.66 5.79 7.66
CA GLN A 22 -7.56 5.97 6.40
C GLN A 22 -7.76 7.26 5.87
N VAL A 23 -7.01 8.11 5.76
CA VAL A 23 -7.17 9.35 5.15
C VAL A 23 -6.69 9.24 3.78
N ALA A 24 -7.47 9.49 2.84
CA ALA A 24 -7.05 9.41 1.45
C ALA A 24 -6.08 10.54 1.14
N VAL A 25 -5.05 10.24 0.43
CA VAL A 25 -4.08 11.23 0.05
C VAL A 25 -4.18 11.50 -1.43
N TYR A 26 -4.35 12.74 -1.82
CA TYR A 26 -4.42 13.10 -3.21
C TYR A 26 -3.33 14.12 -3.53
N ILE A 27 -2.68 13.96 -4.65
CA ILE A 27 -1.66 14.89 -5.07
C ILE A 27 -2.13 15.59 -6.31
N GLY A 28 -1.99 16.89 -6.36
CA GLY A 28 -2.53 17.68 -7.45
C GLY A 28 -1.86 17.51 -8.79
N THR A 29 -0.58 17.13 -8.81
CA THR A 29 0.08 17.00 -10.09
C THR A 29 0.24 15.53 -10.40
N PRO A 30 0.31 15.16 -11.66
CA PRO A 30 0.44 13.76 -12.00
C PRO A 30 1.77 13.19 -11.59
N PRO A 31 1.85 11.90 -11.36
CA PRO A 31 3.13 11.31 -11.01
C PRO A 31 4.10 11.40 -12.18
N PRO A 32 5.37 11.49 -11.92
CA PRO A 32 6.33 11.54 -13.00
C PRO A 32 6.38 10.20 -13.73
N PRO A 33 6.98 10.16 -14.90
CA PRO A 33 7.12 8.90 -15.59
C PRO A 33 7.94 7.91 -14.77
N LEU A 34 7.64 6.66 -14.89
CA LEU A 34 8.36 5.67 -14.14
C LEU A 34 9.82 5.64 -14.58
N ARG A 35 10.69 5.37 -13.63
CA ARG A 35 12.08 5.29 -13.95
C ARG A 35 12.41 3.92 -14.41
N TYR A 36 13.40 3.84 -15.31
CA TYR A 36 13.85 2.56 -15.77
C TYR A 36 14.92 2.13 -14.79
N GLU A 37 14.86 0.91 -14.31
CA GLU A 37 15.86 0.41 -13.41
C GLU A 37 16.41 -0.91 -13.87
N VAL A 38 17.68 -1.12 -13.62
CA VAL A 38 18.29 -2.37 -13.97
C VAL A 38 18.08 -3.30 -12.79
N ARG A 39 17.55 -4.49 -13.04
CA ARG A 39 17.23 -5.36 -11.97
C ARG A 39 18.39 -6.01 -11.27
N GLY A 40 19.46 -6.12 -11.79
CA GLY A 40 20.55 -6.83 -11.18
C GLY A 40 20.26 -8.32 -11.13
N PRO A 41 21.18 -9.11 -10.67
CA PRO A 41 21.01 -10.55 -10.70
C PRO A 41 20.06 -11.04 -9.63
N ILE A 42 19.32 -12.08 -9.94
CA ILE A 42 18.39 -12.61 -9.01
C ILE A 42 19.16 -13.26 -7.87
N PRO A 43 18.86 -13.01 -6.64
CA PRO A 43 19.61 -13.55 -5.51
C PRO A 43 19.50 -15.04 -5.39
N SER A 44 18.38 -15.60 -5.69
CA SER A 44 18.26 -17.03 -5.72
C SER A 44 16.93 -17.37 -6.36
N PRO A 45 16.73 -18.59 -6.78
CA PRO A 45 15.50 -18.95 -7.44
C PRO A 45 14.32 -18.69 -6.53
N GLY A 46 13.25 -18.32 -7.09
CA GLY A 46 12.05 -18.06 -6.33
C GLY A 46 11.82 -16.64 -5.92
N PHE A 47 12.80 -15.77 -6.12
CA PHE A 47 12.56 -14.37 -5.82
C PHE A 47 11.81 -13.73 -6.97
N ALA A 48 11.04 -12.73 -6.67
CA ALA A 48 10.30 -11.99 -7.67
C ALA A 48 10.73 -10.53 -7.65
N TRP A 49 10.64 -9.90 -8.77
CA TRP A 49 11.03 -8.49 -8.86
C TRP A 49 9.83 -7.62 -8.50
N VAL A 50 10.01 -6.71 -7.56
CA VAL A 50 8.99 -5.76 -7.20
C VAL A 50 9.45 -4.44 -7.76
N ASP A 51 8.75 -3.92 -8.74
CA ASP A 51 9.16 -2.72 -9.42
C ASP A 51 9.15 -1.51 -8.54
N GLY A 52 10.02 -0.60 -8.83
CA GLY A 52 10.01 0.69 -8.14
C GLY A 52 8.79 1.50 -8.52
N TYR A 53 8.52 2.50 -7.77
CA TYR A 53 7.36 3.33 -8.04
C TYR A 53 7.49 4.68 -7.35
N TRP A 54 6.64 5.61 -7.73
CA TRP A 54 6.64 6.92 -7.10
C TRP A 54 5.68 6.88 -5.92
N ALA A 55 6.19 7.10 -4.73
CA ALA A 55 5.37 7.09 -3.53
C ALA A 55 4.97 8.52 -3.17
N PRO A 56 3.83 8.72 -2.58
CA PRO A 56 3.47 10.07 -2.15
C PRO A 56 4.40 10.53 -1.04
N TYR A 57 4.80 11.77 -1.11
CA TYR A 57 5.64 12.31 -0.10
C TYR A 57 5.17 13.74 0.11
N GLY A 58 4.24 13.95 0.99
CA GLY A 58 3.58 15.24 1.12
C GLY A 58 2.79 15.49 -0.12
N HIS A 59 3.01 16.60 -0.77
CA HIS A 59 2.32 16.89 -1.99
C HIS A 59 3.19 16.58 -3.17
N ARG A 60 4.25 15.84 -2.98
CA ARG A 60 5.13 15.51 -4.03
C ARG A 60 5.32 14.05 -4.11
N TYR A 61 6.23 13.59 -4.93
CA TYR A 61 6.49 12.18 -5.15
C TYR A 61 7.94 11.84 -4.82
N ARG A 62 8.16 10.65 -4.28
CA ARG A 62 9.49 10.22 -4.02
C ARG A 62 9.66 8.84 -4.60
N TRP A 63 10.76 8.59 -5.27
CA TRP A 63 10.97 7.30 -5.91
C TRP A 63 11.36 6.24 -4.91
N VAL A 64 10.69 5.10 -4.97
CA VAL A 64 11.02 3.95 -4.16
C VAL A 64 11.61 2.93 -5.11
N ALA A 65 12.85 2.55 -4.88
CA ALA A 65 13.54 1.68 -5.82
C ALA A 65 12.97 0.28 -5.82
N GLY A 66 13.04 -0.37 -6.95
CA GLY A 66 12.61 -1.75 -7.04
C GLY A 66 13.56 -2.69 -6.34
N ARG A 67 13.13 -3.89 -6.11
CA ARG A 67 13.98 -4.84 -5.45
C ARG A 67 13.51 -6.25 -5.66
N TRP A 68 14.41 -7.19 -5.44
CA TRP A 68 14.04 -8.59 -5.46
C TRP A 68 13.43 -8.91 -4.12
N GLN A 69 12.37 -9.70 -4.11
CA GLN A 69 11.72 -10.05 -2.87
C GLN A 69 11.16 -11.44 -2.93
N ARG A 70 11.16 -12.14 -1.83
CA ARG A 70 10.60 -13.46 -1.81
C ARG A 70 9.10 -13.34 -1.71
N PRO A 71 8.34 -13.96 -2.59
CA PRO A 71 6.89 -13.88 -2.50
C PRO A 71 6.39 -14.47 -1.19
N PRO A 72 5.30 -13.98 -0.67
CA PRO A 72 4.80 -14.46 0.61
C PRO A 72 4.26 -15.87 0.56
N TYR A 73 3.88 -16.37 -0.58
CA TYR A 73 3.43 -17.75 -0.70
C TYR A 73 3.68 -18.21 -2.10
N GLU A 74 3.64 -19.51 -2.31
CA GLU A 74 3.95 -20.03 -3.57
C GLU A 74 2.97 -19.64 -4.58
N GLY A 75 3.34 -19.25 -5.72
CA GLY A 75 2.43 -18.82 -6.75
C GLY A 75 1.99 -17.38 -6.65
N ALA A 76 2.46 -16.67 -5.66
CA ALA A 76 2.08 -15.28 -5.55
C ALA A 76 2.75 -14.45 -6.63
N TYR A 77 2.04 -13.49 -7.18
CA TYR A 77 2.67 -12.60 -8.11
C TYR A 77 2.36 -11.17 -7.71
N TRP A 78 3.21 -10.26 -8.10
CA TRP A 78 3.12 -8.88 -7.65
C TRP A 78 2.29 -8.02 -8.59
N ASN A 79 1.30 -7.33 -8.02
CA ASN A 79 0.54 -6.38 -8.79
C ASN A 79 1.11 -5.02 -8.52
N HIS A 80 1.44 -4.29 -9.57
CA HIS A 80 2.11 -3.03 -9.45
C HIS A 80 1.26 -1.97 -8.82
N PRO A 81 1.83 -1.06 -8.08
CA PRO A 81 1.09 0.10 -7.63
C PRO A 81 0.78 0.99 -8.82
N HIS A 82 -0.27 1.73 -8.75
CA HIS A 82 -0.59 2.65 -9.83
C HIS A 82 -1.36 3.84 -9.29
N TYR A 83 -1.43 4.90 -10.04
CA TYR A 83 -2.18 6.07 -9.64
C TYR A 83 -3.41 6.24 -10.51
N ASP A 84 -4.50 6.67 -9.90
CA ASP A 84 -5.67 7.01 -10.66
C ASP A 84 -5.97 8.49 -10.44
N HIS A 85 -6.53 9.11 -11.44
CA HIS A 85 -6.81 10.54 -11.36
C HIS A 85 -8.26 10.77 -10.99
N TYR A 86 -8.50 11.40 -9.88
CA TYR A 86 -9.83 11.71 -9.43
C TYR A 86 -10.01 13.22 -9.38
N ARG A 87 -11.22 13.67 -9.08
CA ARG A 87 -11.44 15.04 -9.05
C ARG A 87 -10.58 15.70 -8.03
N GLU A 88 -10.26 15.07 -6.93
CA GLU A 88 -9.45 15.63 -5.91
C GLU A 88 -7.98 15.59 -6.23
N GLY A 89 -7.56 14.84 -7.16
CA GLY A 89 -6.16 14.73 -7.50
C GLY A 89 -5.78 13.30 -7.81
N TRP A 90 -4.49 13.02 -7.77
CA TRP A 90 -4.00 11.68 -8.09
C TRP A 90 -3.83 10.88 -6.81
N GLN A 91 -4.33 9.66 -6.82
CA GLN A 91 -4.27 8.84 -5.63
C GLN A 91 -3.59 7.53 -5.92
N LEU A 92 -2.70 7.11 -5.05
CA LEU A 92 -1.98 5.86 -5.22
C LEU A 92 -2.84 4.69 -4.79
N HIS A 93 -2.82 3.65 -5.61
CA HIS A 93 -3.39 2.38 -5.24
C HIS A 93 -2.18 1.49 -5.06
N GLU A 94 -1.94 1.03 -3.86
CA GLU A 94 -0.74 0.31 -3.55
C GLU A 94 -0.62 -1.03 -4.20
N GLY A 95 0.59 -1.44 -4.44
CA GLY A 95 0.81 -2.75 -5.00
C GLY A 95 0.52 -3.82 -3.99
N HIS A 96 0.30 -5.01 -4.43
CA HIS A 96 0.03 -6.10 -3.53
C HIS A 96 0.29 -7.43 -4.18
N TRP A 97 0.41 -8.47 -3.39
CA TRP A 97 0.62 -9.81 -3.90
C TRP A 97 -0.73 -10.46 -4.12
N ASP A 98 -0.84 -11.24 -5.18
CA ASP A 98 -2.07 -11.89 -5.49
C ASP A 98 -1.79 -13.31 -5.89
N HIS A 99 -2.82 -14.11 -6.03
CA HIS A 99 -2.63 -15.45 -6.37
C HIS A 99 -2.43 -15.49 -7.76
N GLU A 100 -2.01 -16.56 -8.31
CA GLU A 100 -1.79 -16.59 -9.56
C GLU A 100 -2.83 -16.16 -10.31
N ASN A 101 -2.83 -15.67 -11.09
CA ASN A 101 -3.75 -15.17 -11.72
C ASN A 101 -4.43 -15.70 -12.60
N HIS A 102 -5.21 -15.78 -12.63
CA HIS A 102 -5.92 -16.35 -13.40
C HIS A 102 -6.61 -15.54 -14.29
N ASP A 103 -6.66 -14.62 -14.14
CA ASP A 103 -7.41 -13.84 -14.90
C ASP A 103 -6.82 -13.54 -16.05
N ASN A 104 -5.95 -14.10 -16.35
CA ASN A 104 -5.40 -13.79 -17.47
C ASN A 104 -6.25 -13.78 -18.54
N GLY A 105 -7.16 -14.41 -18.57
CA GLY A 105 -7.89 -14.47 -19.69
C GLY A 105 -8.51 -13.23 -20.04
N HIS A 106 -8.84 -12.43 -19.22
CA HIS A 106 -9.40 -11.28 -19.53
C HIS A 106 -8.69 -10.42 -20.32
N TRP A 107 -7.52 -10.26 -20.17
CA TRP A 107 -6.83 -9.44 -20.85
C TRP A 107 -6.79 -9.61 -22.18
N ARG A 108 -6.97 -10.66 -22.67
CA ARG A 108 -6.87 -10.85 -23.94
C ARG A 108 -7.92 -10.46 -24.67
N GLN A 109 -8.87 -9.98 -24.22
CA GLN A 109 -9.91 -9.63 -24.97
C GLN A 109 -9.73 -8.49 -25.58
#